data_954a78e8dccb74627dd32edee9711fe2
#
_entry.id   954a78e8dccb74627dd32edee9711fe2
#
_cell.length_a   1.000
_cell.length_b   1.000
_cell.length_c   1.000
_cell.angle_alpha   90.00
_cell.angle_beta   90.00
_cell.angle_gamma   90.00
#
_symmetry.space_group_name_H-M   'P 1'
#
loop_
_entity.id
_entity.type
_entity.pdbx_description
1 polymer ?
#
loop_
_entity_poly.entity_id
_entity_poly.type
_entity_poly.pdbx_seq_one_letter_code
_entity_poly.pdbx_strand_id
1 'polypeptide(L)' 'MREKKQRKLKVYGQSGYKYRDTPTIILKGKWLTEAEFEIGDAIEVELSQGKIVIKSHSN' A
#
# COMPACT_ATOMS: atom_id res chain seq x y z
N MET A 1 -2.77 -7.74 22.66
CA MET A 1 -2.01 -6.77 21.87
C MET A 1 -1.57 -7.39 20.55
N ARG A 2 -1.67 -6.63 19.50
CA ARG A 2 -1.41 -7.18 18.20
C ARG A 2 0.06 -7.02 17.85
N GLU A 3 0.64 -8.07 17.29
CA GLU A 3 2.02 -8.02 16.88
C GLU A 3 2.15 -7.24 15.59
N LYS A 4 3.22 -6.49 15.50
CA LYS A 4 3.54 -5.84 14.26
C LYS A 4 4.18 -6.84 13.33
N LYS A 5 3.64 -6.92 12.13
CA LYS A 5 4.21 -7.76 11.10
C LYS A 5 4.79 -6.88 10.02
N GLN A 6 5.98 -7.21 9.62
CA GLN A 6 6.66 -6.46 8.58
C GLN A 6 6.77 -7.30 7.35
N ARG A 7 6.59 -6.67 6.22
CA ARG A 7 6.74 -7.33 4.94
C ARG A 7 7.69 -6.54 4.10
N LYS A 8 8.50 -7.25 3.36
CA LYS A 8 9.41 -6.61 2.44
C LYS A 8 8.87 -6.71 1.05
N LEU A 9 8.71 -5.57 0.43
CA LEU A 9 8.18 -5.48 -0.90
C LEU A 9 9.15 -4.68 -1.73
N LYS A 10 8.99 -4.79 -3.02
CA LYS A 10 9.84 -4.06 -3.95
C LYS A 10 9.02 -3.08 -4.74
N VAL A 11 9.65 -1.97 -5.05
CA VAL A 11 9.09 -1.04 -6.01
C VAL A 11 9.48 -1.54 -7.39
N TYR A 12 8.52 -1.72 -8.28
CA TYR A 12 8.87 -2.04 -9.64
C TYR A 12 8.43 -0.94 -10.57
N GLY A 13 8.96 -1.02 -11.78
CA GLY A 13 8.55 -0.13 -12.81
C GLY A 13 7.41 -0.72 -13.57
N GLN A 14 6.40 0.07 -13.80
CA GLN A 14 5.29 -0.34 -14.62
C GLN A 14 5.20 0.62 -15.76
N SER A 15 4.95 0.10 -16.96
CA SER A 15 4.83 0.95 -18.12
C SER A 15 3.73 1.95 -17.92
N GLY A 16 4.11 3.19 -17.88
CA GLY A 16 3.15 4.22 -17.70
C GLY A 16 2.82 4.86 -19.01
N TYR A 17 2.11 5.94 -18.91
CA TYR A 17 1.73 6.72 -20.03
C TYR A 17 2.98 7.28 -20.70
N LYS A 18 2.99 7.29 -22.02
CA LYS A 18 4.10 7.83 -22.81
C LYS A 18 5.39 7.06 -22.62
N TYR A 19 5.27 5.77 -22.45
CA TYR A 19 6.44 4.88 -22.46
C TYR A 19 7.41 5.12 -21.34
N ARG A 20 6.95 5.72 -20.28
CA ARG A 20 7.80 5.90 -19.11
C ARG A 20 7.42 4.90 -18.05
N ASP A 21 8.45 4.33 -17.44
CA ASP A 21 8.21 3.48 -16.31
C ASP A 21 7.77 4.32 -15.12
N THR A 22 6.78 3.83 -14.44
CA THR A 22 6.27 4.50 -13.26
C THR A 22 6.55 3.65 -12.05
N PRO A 23 7.11 4.21 -10.98
CA PRO A 23 7.34 3.43 -9.78
C PRO A 23 6.02 2.92 -9.25
N THR A 24 5.98 1.64 -8.95
CA THR A 24 4.74 0.99 -8.57
C THR A 24 4.96 0.08 -7.38
N ILE A 25 4.07 0.16 -6.42
CA ILE A 25 4.05 -0.73 -5.27
C ILE A 25 2.69 -1.37 -5.22
N ILE A 26 2.67 -2.70 -5.17
CA ILE A 26 1.42 -3.43 -5.11
C ILE A 26 1.29 -4.05 -3.72
N LEU A 27 0.19 -3.77 -3.08
CA LEU A 27 -0.14 -4.35 -1.79
C LEU A 27 -1.29 -5.32 -2.00
N LYS A 28 -1.03 -6.59 -1.73
CA LYS A 28 -2.00 -7.60 -2.06
C LYS A 28 -1.80 -8.80 -1.16
N GLY A 29 -2.86 -9.32 -0.63
CA GLY A 29 -2.77 -10.50 0.18
C GLY A 29 -3.74 -10.48 1.33
N LYS A 30 -3.92 -11.64 1.93
CA LYS A 30 -4.80 -11.78 3.09
C LYS A 30 -4.34 -10.95 4.26
N TRP A 31 -3.06 -10.63 4.29
CA TRP A 31 -2.54 -9.85 5.39
C TRP A 31 -3.14 -8.46 5.44
N LEU A 32 -3.71 -8.01 4.35
CA LEU A 32 -4.44 -6.73 4.38
C LEU A 32 -5.67 -6.82 5.25
N THR A 33 -6.37 -7.95 5.18
CA THR A 33 -7.51 -8.17 6.05
C THR A 33 -7.08 -8.25 7.50
N GLU A 34 -5.94 -8.87 7.75
CA GLU A 34 -5.42 -8.95 9.11
C GLU A 34 -5.10 -7.58 9.65
N ALA A 35 -4.76 -6.65 8.79
CA ALA A 35 -4.51 -5.27 9.17
C ALA A 35 -5.78 -4.43 9.11
N GLU A 36 -6.93 -5.09 8.94
CA GLU A 36 -8.24 -4.46 8.97
C GLU A 36 -8.51 -3.58 7.77
N PHE A 37 -7.94 -3.93 6.65
CA PHE A 37 -8.28 -3.31 5.37
C PHE A 37 -9.18 -4.27 4.63
N GLU A 38 -10.34 -3.82 4.22
CA GLU A 38 -11.30 -4.69 3.56
C GLU A 38 -11.67 -4.14 2.21
N ILE A 39 -12.14 -5.03 1.38
CA ILE A 39 -12.54 -4.65 0.03
C ILE A 39 -13.62 -3.59 0.11
N GLY A 40 -13.41 -2.52 -0.61
CA GLY A 40 -14.36 -1.41 -0.61
C GLY A 40 -14.03 -0.31 0.35
N ASP A 41 -13.06 -0.53 1.23
CA ASP A 41 -12.70 0.52 2.18
C ASP A 41 -12.03 1.68 1.46
N ALA A 42 -12.33 2.86 1.94
CA ALA A 42 -11.57 4.03 1.53
C ALA A 42 -10.31 4.09 2.37
N ILE A 43 -9.25 4.55 1.78
CA ILE A 43 -7.99 4.68 2.51
C ILE A 43 -7.41 6.06 2.29
N GLU A 44 -6.60 6.47 3.23
CA GLU A 44 -5.82 7.69 3.11
C GLU A 44 -4.36 7.33 3.00
N VAL A 45 -3.68 8.02 2.13
CA VAL A 45 -2.25 7.77 1.90
C VAL A 45 -1.50 9.05 2.19
N GLU A 46 -0.59 8.98 3.13
CA GLU A 46 0.26 10.11 3.47
C GLU A 46 1.64 9.87 2.91
N LEU A 47 2.16 10.85 2.22
CA LEU A 47 3.44 10.76 1.56
C LEU A 47 4.45 11.63 2.25
N SER A 48 5.59 11.03 2.53
CA SER A 48 6.76 11.74 3.00
C SER A 48 7.95 11.20 2.26
N GLN A 49 9.06 11.83 2.41
CA GLN A 49 10.24 11.36 1.73
C GLN A 49 10.67 10.02 2.32
N GLY A 50 10.68 9.01 1.46
CA GLY A 50 11.08 7.67 1.87
C GLY A 50 10.07 6.95 2.73
N LYS A 51 8.85 7.49 2.83
CA LYS A 51 7.88 6.90 3.73
C LYS A 51 6.47 7.12 3.21
N ILE A 52 5.68 6.09 3.25
CA ILE A 52 4.27 6.16 2.89
C ILE A 52 3.47 5.53 4.02
N VAL A 53 2.47 6.22 4.49
CA VAL A 53 1.59 5.71 5.54
C VAL A 53 0.20 5.57 4.95
N ILE A 54 -0.36 4.39 5.09
CA ILE A 54 -1.70 4.10 4.59
C ILE A 54 -2.60 3.82 5.77
N LYS A 55 -3.70 4.53 5.82
CA LYS A 55 -4.66 4.36 6.90
C LYS A 55 -6.01 3.99 6.36
N SER A 56 -6.70 3.14 7.07
CA SER A 56 -8.07 2.84 6.75
C SER A 56 -8.92 4.02 7.19
N HIS A 57 -9.75 4.47 6.28
CA HIS A 57 -10.64 5.58 6.56
C HIS A 57 -11.99 4.98 6.91
N SER A 58 -12.24 4.78 8.16
CA SER A 58 -13.50 4.18 8.52
C SER A 58 -14.49 5.25 8.94
N ASN A 59 -15.72 4.98 8.66
CA ASN A 59 -16.80 5.90 9.00
C ASN A 59 -17.40 5.60 10.33
#